data_e0c1547896ec0c4bf263c9de37155c97
#
_entry.id   e0c1547896ec0c4bf263c9de37155c97
#
_cell.length_a   1.000
_cell.length_b   1.000
_cell.length_c   1.000
_cell.angle_alpha   90.00
_cell.angle_beta   90.00
_cell.angle_gamma   90.00
#
_symmetry.space_group_name_H-M   'P 1'
#
loop_
_entity.id
_entity.type
_entity.pdbx_description
1 polymer ?
#
loop_
_entity_poly.entity_id
_entity_poly.type
_entity_poly.pdbx_seq_one_letter_code
_entity_poly.pdbx_strand_id
1 'polypeptide(L)'
;LIEDGATLENTPETFAWLRGFKDRLQAPTPDALVLGEVWDAASVASRYVREGSLDLAFDFGLASQMLQAVRNGDATSLGFIQSEVSAVYPTGGYAAFLSNHDQDRVFDAVGGDPARARQAATLLLTNPGVPFIYYGEEVGLRGRKPDERIRTPMPWDMTPPGYGFTTGEPWQPMAEGIDTANVAGQSGDADSLLSHYRDLIRLRAGEPALGPGGTLTPVQASDRSVYAVIRDDPGSGVIAVISNLSDEPVEDVVLSLDTGPLCGTPTAAVRLGDPGVPVAAPLVNPLGGFVTWDIGPMAAHQDLVIALEP
;
A
#
# COMPACT_ATOMS: atom_id res chain seq x y z
N LEU A 1 -6.24 28.40 4.70
CA LEU A 1 -6.71 29.00 5.98
C LEU A 1 -5.81 30.14 6.50
N ILE A 2 -4.85 30.60 5.72
CA ILE A 2 -3.90 31.64 6.15
C ILE A 2 -4.31 33.03 5.60
N GLU A 3 -5.21 33.08 4.63
CA GLU A 3 -5.69 34.30 4.01
C GLU A 3 -7.20 34.49 4.16
N ASP A 4 -7.62 35.75 4.30
CA ASP A 4 -8.99 36.16 4.14
C ASP A 4 -9.27 36.42 2.66
N GLY A 5 -9.97 35.51 1.99
CA GLY A 5 -10.26 35.64 0.56
C GLY A 5 -11.05 34.48 -0.01
N ALA A 6 -11.22 34.47 -1.31
CA ALA A 6 -11.92 33.41 -2.03
C ALA A 6 -11.09 32.12 -2.16
N THR A 7 -9.74 32.23 -2.03
CA THR A 7 -8.81 31.10 -2.11
C THR A 7 -8.27 30.82 -0.72
N LEU A 8 -8.61 29.65 -0.15
CA LEU A 8 -8.26 29.26 1.21
C LEU A 8 -7.16 28.20 1.29
N GLU A 9 -6.71 27.67 0.15
CA GLU A 9 -5.75 26.58 0.04
C GLU A 9 -4.79 26.78 -1.12
N ASN A 10 -3.66 26.10 -1.12
CA ASN A 10 -2.64 26.11 -2.17
C ASN A 10 -2.04 27.52 -2.46
N THR A 11 -2.13 28.46 -1.50
CA THR A 11 -1.59 29.82 -1.67
C THR A 11 -0.12 29.89 -1.27
N PRO A 12 0.67 30.84 -1.82
CA PRO A 12 2.06 31.08 -1.42
C PRO A 12 2.21 31.30 0.09
N GLU A 13 1.25 31.96 0.71
CA GLU A 13 1.22 32.28 2.14
C GLU A 13 1.00 31.01 2.98
N THR A 14 0.15 30.09 2.52
CA THR A 14 -0.04 28.78 3.15
C THR A 14 1.28 27.99 3.15
N PHE A 15 1.98 27.93 2.01
CA PHE A 15 3.28 27.28 1.92
C PHE A 15 4.33 27.95 2.84
N ALA A 16 4.38 29.27 2.86
CA ALA A 16 5.33 30.03 3.68
C ALA A 16 5.07 29.80 5.18
N TRP A 17 3.80 29.80 5.59
CA TRP A 17 3.41 29.55 6.98
C TRP A 17 3.79 28.13 7.42
N LEU A 18 3.45 27.13 6.60
CA LEU A 18 3.77 25.72 6.90
C LEU A 18 5.28 25.49 6.99
N ARG A 19 6.09 26.11 6.11
CA ARG A 19 7.55 26.06 6.25
C ARG A 19 8.01 26.63 7.58
N GLY A 20 7.54 27.82 7.95
CA GLY A 20 7.87 28.44 9.23
C GLY A 20 7.40 27.64 10.45
N PHE A 21 6.27 26.93 10.35
CA PHE A 21 5.80 25.99 11.36
C PHE A 21 6.76 24.79 11.47
N LYS A 22 7.09 24.15 10.33
CA LYS A 22 8.02 23.03 10.28
C LYS A 22 9.39 23.38 10.85
N ASP A 23 9.96 24.52 10.44
CA ASP A 23 11.27 25.01 10.94
C ASP A 23 11.27 25.14 12.46
N ARG A 24 10.20 25.70 13.04
CA ARG A 24 10.07 25.88 14.50
C ARG A 24 9.92 24.55 15.24
N LEU A 25 9.21 23.59 14.65
CA LEU A 25 9.05 22.26 15.23
C LEU A 25 10.35 21.48 15.19
N GLN A 26 11.06 21.52 14.07
CA GLN A 26 12.28 20.75 13.86
C GLN A 26 13.54 21.40 14.48
N ALA A 27 13.52 22.69 14.83
CA ALA A 27 14.66 23.34 15.49
C ALA A 27 15.06 22.65 16.81
N PRO A 28 14.15 22.33 17.75
CA PRO A 28 14.47 21.56 18.96
C PRO A 28 14.44 20.03 18.74
N THR A 29 13.80 19.54 17.69
CA THR A 29 13.57 18.12 17.44
C THR A 29 13.74 17.84 15.94
N PRO A 30 15.00 17.72 15.45
CA PRO A 30 15.28 17.61 14.01
C PRO A 30 14.59 16.44 13.31
N ASP A 31 14.30 15.36 14.04
CA ASP A 31 13.65 14.15 13.51
C ASP A 31 12.11 14.20 13.61
N ALA A 32 11.52 15.33 14.02
CA ALA A 32 10.08 15.48 14.07
C ALA A 32 9.50 15.44 12.65
N LEU A 33 8.54 14.54 12.42
CA LEU A 33 7.86 14.37 11.14
C LEU A 33 6.69 15.36 11.02
N VAL A 34 6.63 16.10 9.93
CA VAL A 34 5.48 16.95 9.58
C VAL A 34 4.74 16.32 8.41
N LEU A 35 3.63 15.68 8.73
CA LEU A 35 2.75 15.01 7.79
C LEU A 35 1.51 15.86 7.54
N GLY A 36 1.13 16.02 6.28
CA GLY A 36 -0.05 16.78 5.88
C GLY A 36 -1.15 15.97 5.25
N GLU A 37 -2.37 16.38 5.52
CA GLU A 37 -3.56 15.93 4.80
C GLU A 37 -3.92 16.97 3.74
N VAL A 38 -3.70 16.60 2.48
CA VAL A 38 -3.97 17.46 1.31
C VAL A 38 -4.91 16.71 0.37
N TRP A 39 -6.20 17.05 0.42
CA TRP A 39 -7.23 16.45 -0.44
C TRP A 39 -7.21 17.07 -1.83
N ASP A 40 -6.19 16.75 -2.61
CA ASP A 40 -6.00 17.26 -3.95
C ASP A 40 -5.28 16.22 -4.82
N ALA A 41 -5.14 16.51 -6.11
CA ALA A 41 -4.35 15.68 -7.02
C ALA A 41 -2.89 15.57 -6.56
N ALA A 42 -2.24 14.46 -6.85
CA ALA A 42 -0.83 14.20 -6.48
C ALA A 42 0.11 15.33 -6.91
N SER A 43 -0.14 15.92 -8.10
CA SER A 43 0.63 17.06 -8.63
C SER A 43 0.56 18.32 -7.75
N VAL A 44 -0.55 18.53 -7.04
CA VAL A 44 -0.75 19.64 -6.09
C VAL A 44 -0.21 19.26 -4.72
N ALA A 45 -0.61 18.11 -4.18
CA ALA A 45 -0.19 17.64 -2.86
C ALA A 45 1.34 17.50 -2.76
N SER A 46 2.00 17.00 -3.82
CA SER A 46 3.46 16.90 -3.88
C SER A 46 4.21 18.23 -3.76
N ARG A 47 3.58 19.36 -4.13
CA ARG A 47 4.20 20.68 -3.97
C ARG A 47 4.48 21.02 -2.53
N TYR A 48 3.61 20.65 -1.60
CA TYR A 48 3.82 20.86 -0.17
C TYR A 48 5.08 20.17 0.36
N VAL A 49 5.41 19.02 -0.21
CA VAL A 49 6.64 18.28 0.13
C VAL A 49 7.84 18.87 -0.61
N ARG A 50 7.76 19.07 -1.92
CA ARG A 50 8.86 19.60 -2.75
C ARG A 50 9.28 21.01 -2.34
N GLU A 51 8.34 21.84 -1.91
CA GLU A 51 8.62 23.21 -1.47
C GLU A 51 9.00 23.28 0.03
N GLY A 52 9.16 22.13 0.70
CA GLY A 52 9.66 22.03 2.07
C GLY A 52 8.64 22.41 3.16
N SER A 53 7.37 22.49 2.83
CA SER A 53 6.29 22.80 3.77
C SER A 53 5.91 21.60 4.65
N LEU A 54 6.03 20.40 4.10
CA LEU A 54 5.77 19.11 4.77
C LEU A 54 6.93 18.15 4.52
N ASP A 55 7.05 17.11 5.33
CA ASP A 55 7.93 15.97 5.06
C ASP A 55 7.20 14.92 4.19
N LEU A 56 5.93 14.69 4.49
CA LEU A 56 5.06 13.77 3.78
C LEU A 56 3.66 14.40 3.58
N ALA A 57 2.98 13.97 2.52
CA ALA A 57 1.56 14.20 2.35
C ALA A 57 0.85 12.87 2.03
N PHE A 58 -0.37 12.68 2.55
CA PHE A 58 -1.21 11.56 2.18
C PHE A 58 -1.64 11.67 0.72
N ASP A 59 -1.52 10.56 -0.05
CA ASP A 59 -2.01 10.49 -1.41
C ASP A 59 -3.36 9.77 -1.48
N PHE A 60 -4.43 10.55 -1.54
CA PHE A 60 -5.81 10.05 -1.59
C PHE A 60 -6.16 9.41 -2.93
N GLY A 61 -5.56 9.90 -4.02
CA GLY A 61 -5.76 9.36 -5.36
C GLY A 61 -5.25 7.91 -5.45
N LEU A 62 -4.03 7.68 -4.97
CA LEU A 62 -3.44 6.35 -4.92
C LEU A 62 -4.22 5.39 -4.01
N ALA A 63 -4.63 5.86 -2.81
CA ALA A 63 -5.45 5.07 -1.89
C ALA A 63 -6.75 4.58 -2.55
N SER A 64 -7.46 5.49 -3.21
CA SER A 64 -8.69 5.18 -3.95
C SER A 64 -8.44 4.18 -5.08
N GLN A 65 -7.35 4.34 -5.84
CA GLN A 65 -7.04 3.44 -6.97
C GLN A 65 -6.63 2.04 -6.52
N MET A 66 -5.88 1.89 -5.44
CA MET A 66 -5.58 0.56 -4.88
C MET A 66 -6.84 -0.20 -4.49
N LEU A 67 -7.77 0.45 -3.77
CA LEU A 67 -9.04 -0.17 -3.39
C LEU A 67 -9.94 -0.49 -4.59
N GLN A 68 -10.00 0.40 -5.59
CA GLN A 68 -10.79 0.18 -6.81
C GLN A 68 -10.22 -0.97 -7.64
N ALA A 69 -8.90 -1.06 -7.81
CA ALA A 69 -8.25 -2.13 -8.54
C ALA A 69 -8.59 -3.50 -7.93
N VAL A 70 -8.43 -3.64 -6.62
CA VAL A 70 -8.77 -4.87 -5.89
C VAL A 70 -10.27 -5.18 -5.96
N ARG A 71 -11.13 -4.17 -5.75
CA ARG A 71 -12.59 -4.36 -5.76
C ARG A 71 -13.13 -4.79 -7.12
N ASN A 72 -12.55 -4.24 -8.19
CA ASN A 72 -13.02 -4.45 -9.56
C ASN A 72 -12.29 -5.59 -10.28
N GLY A 73 -11.21 -6.14 -9.69
CA GLY A 73 -10.36 -7.13 -10.34
C GLY A 73 -9.66 -6.58 -11.59
N ASP A 74 -9.24 -5.30 -11.59
CA ASP A 74 -8.70 -4.62 -12.76
C ASP A 74 -7.49 -3.76 -12.40
N ALA A 75 -6.31 -4.14 -12.88
CA ALA A 75 -5.04 -3.46 -12.60
C ALA A 75 -4.71 -2.30 -13.55
N THR A 76 -5.48 -2.10 -14.62
CA THR A 76 -5.13 -1.23 -15.76
C THR A 76 -4.76 0.19 -15.34
N SER A 77 -5.53 0.80 -14.43
CA SER A 77 -5.31 2.19 -14.00
C SER A 77 -4.27 2.32 -12.89
N LEU A 78 -4.04 1.26 -12.11
CA LEU A 78 -3.19 1.33 -10.91
C LEU A 78 -1.74 1.65 -11.25
N GLY A 79 -1.14 0.94 -12.20
CA GLY A 79 0.25 1.18 -12.63
C GLY A 79 0.46 2.59 -13.17
N PHE A 80 -0.52 3.15 -13.89
CA PHE A 80 -0.45 4.53 -14.37
C PHE A 80 -0.45 5.54 -13.21
N ILE A 81 -1.35 5.40 -12.25
CA ILE A 81 -1.43 6.30 -11.09
C ILE A 81 -0.17 6.19 -10.23
N GLN A 82 0.36 4.98 -10.01
CA GLN A 82 1.62 4.78 -9.29
C GLN A 82 2.80 5.46 -9.98
N SER A 83 2.84 5.40 -11.32
CA SER A 83 3.87 6.11 -12.10
C SER A 83 3.72 7.62 -11.99
N GLU A 84 2.50 8.15 -12.03
CA GLU A 84 2.22 9.57 -11.84
C GLU A 84 2.66 10.04 -10.45
N VAL A 85 2.26 9.33 -9.40
CA VAL A 85 2.68 9.63 -8.02
C VAL A 85 4.20 9.61 -7.89
N SER A 86 4.86 8.58 -8.41
CA SER A 86 6.33 8.46 -8.36
C SER A 86 7.04 9.57 -9.13
N ALA A 87 6.43 10.12 -10.19
CA ALA A 87 7.01 11.19 -10.99
C ALA A 87 6.90 12.58 -10.32
N VAL A 88 5.88 12.81 -9.50
CA VAL A 88 5.60 14.13 -8.91
C VAL A 88 6.12 14.30 -7.49
N TYR A 89 6.17 13.24 -6.68
CA TYR A 89 6.72 13.31 -5.33
C TYR A 89 8.23 13.10 -5.31
N PRO A 90 8.96 13.69 -4.35
CA PRO A 90 10.31 13.24 -4.03
C PRO A 90 10.27 11.76 -3.59
N THR A 91 11.37 11.06 -3.81
CA THR A 91 11.51 9.66 -3.35
C THR A 91 11.16 9.53 -1.87
N GLY A 92 10.22 8.65 -1.55
CA GLY A 92 9.73 8.46 -0.19
C GLY A 92 8.90 9.63 0.39
N GLY A 93 8.56 10.63 -0.40
CA GLY A 93 7.92 11.87 0.05
C GLY A 93 6.39 11.80 0.19
N TYR A 94 5.76 10.64 0.11
CA TYR A 94 4.32 10.51 0.31
C TYR A 94 3.94 9.39 1.28
N ALA A 95 2.82 9.58 1.93
CA ALA A 95 2.19 8.60 2.79
C ALA A 95 1.17 7.78 1.97
N ALA A 96 1.48 6.50 1.75
CA ALA A 96 0.57 5.55 1.16
C ALA A 96 -0.36 5.00 2.25
N PHE A 97 -1.65 4.86 1.97
CA PHE A 97 -2.63 4.31 2.90
C PHE A 97 -3.81 3.73 2.12
N LEU A 98 -4.67 2.96 2.78
CA LEU A 98 -5.89 2.43 2.16
C LEU A 98 -7.14 3.16 2.66
N SER A 99 -7.19 3.47 3.94
CA SER A 99 -8.31 4.14 4.58
C SER A 99 -7.84 4.96 5.78
N ASN A 100 -8.70 5.80 6.32
CA ASN A 100 -8.47 6.60 7.52
C ASN A 100 -9.75 6.76 8.34
N HIS A 101 -9.71 7.62 9.36
CA HIS A 101 -10.82 7.89 10.26
C HIS A 101 -11.99 8.67 9.63
N ASP A 102 -11.85 9.12 8.38
CA ASP A 102 -12.86 9.86 7.62
C ASP A 102 -13.41 9.09 6.41
N GLN A 103 -12.98 7.84 6.23
CA GLN A 103 -13.38 6.98 5.13
C GLN A 103 -13.93 5.65 5.65
N ASP A 104 -14.73 4.95 4.81
CA ASP A 104 -15.16 3.58 5.10
C ASP A 104 -13.93 2.68 5.32
N ARG A 105 -14.04 1.73 6.25
CA ARG A 105 -12.95 0.81 6.53
C ARG A 105 -12.63 -0.09 5.34
N VAL A 106 -11.36 -0.45 5.20
CA VAL A 106 -10.81 -1.23 4.06
C VAL A 106 -11.65 -2.48 3.79
N PHE A 107 -11.96 -3.27 4.81
CA PHE A 107 -12.70 -4.51 4.64
C PHE A 107 -14.07 -4.29 3.98
N ASP A 108 -14.80 -3.25 4.37
CA ASP A 108 -16.09 -2.91 3.73
C ASP A 108 -15.90 -2.24 2.36
N ALA A 109 -14.82 -1.49 2.14
CA ALA A 109 -14.51 -0.85 0.87
C ALA A 109 -14.20 -1.88 -0.23
N VAL A 110 -13.59 -3.01 0.12
CA VAL A 110 -13.33 -4.13 -0.82
C VAL A 110 -14.45 -5.15 -0.87
N GLY A 111 -15.63 -4.85 -0.30
CA GLY A 111 -16.82 -5.68 -0.39
C GLY A 111 -16.97 -6.73 0.71
N GLY A 112 -16.19 -6.67 1.77
CA GLY A 112 -16.23 -7.63 2.88
C GLY A 112 -15.57 -8.98 2.54
N ASP A 113 -14.70 -9.00 1.56
CA ASP A 113 -13.99 -10.19 1.09
C ASP A 113 -12.58 -10.27 1.71
N PRO A 114 -12.27 -11.33 2.47
CA PRO A 114 -10.95 -11.51 3.08
C PRO A 114 -9.79 -11.62 2.07
N ALA A 115 -10.00 -12.24 0.91
CA ALA A 115 -8.97 -12.37 -0.11
C ALA A 115 -8.62 -11.01 -0.70
N ARG A 116 -9.63 -10.18 -1.01
CA ARG A 116 -9.44 -8.80 -1.45
C ARG A 116 -8.80 -7.91 -0.39
N ALA A 117 -9.13 -8.12 0.90
CA ALA A 117 -8.48 -7.40 1.98
C ALA A 117 -6.97 -7.73 2.07
N ARG A 118 -6.60 -9.00 1.88
CA ARG A 118 -5.18 -9.44 1.78
C ARG A 118 -4.48 -8.78 0.60
N GLN A 119 -5.09 -8.75 -0.57
CA GLN A 119 -4.53 -8.08 -1.75
C GLN A 119 -4.34 -6.58 -1.56
N ALA A 120 -5.30 -5.91 -0.93
CA ALA A 120 -5.16 -4.50 -0.60
C ALA A 120 -3.94 -4.25 0.32
N ALA A 121 -3.73 -5.11 1.32
CA ALA A 121 -2.54 -5.07 2.19
C ALA A 121 -1.25 -5.31 1.39
N THR A 122 -1.25 -6.28 0.46
CA THR A 122 -0.11 -6.55 -0.43
C THR A 122 0.22 -5.32 -1.27
N LEU A 123 -0.76 -4.70 -1.92
CA LEU A 123 -0.57 -3.48 -2.69
C LEU A 123 -0.01 -2.33 -1.84
N LEU A 124 -0.54 -2.11 -0.64
CA LEU A 124 -0.08 -1.06 0.26
C LEU A 124 1.39 -1.27 0.68
N LEU A 125 1.70 -2.47 1.17
CA LEU A 125 2.99 -2.74 1.82
C LEU A 125 4.12 -3.03 0.82
N THR A 126 3.79 -3.28 -0.45
CA THR A 126 4.78 -3.38 -1.54
C THR A 126 4.91 -2.11 -2.37
N ASN A 127 4.02 -1.10 -2.15
CA ASN A 127 4.07 0.18 -2.84
C ASN A 127 5.24 1.06 -2.33
N PRO A 128 5.84 1.95 -3.16
CA PRO A 128 6.74 2.99 -2.68
C PRO A 128 6.04 3.97 -1.73
N GLY A 129 6.81 4.82 -1.08
CA GLY A 129 6.32 5.75 -0.07
C GLY A 129 6.27 5.13 1.32
N VAL A 130 5.78 5.87 2.29
CA VAL A 130 5.67 5.44 3.69
C VAL A 130 4.27 4.89 3.95
N PRO A 131 4.09 3.59 4.26
CA PRO A 131 2.77 3.02 4.47
C PRO A 131 2.21 3.44 5.83
N PHE A 132 0.93 3.83 5.83
CA PHE A 132 0.13 4.10 7.01
C PHE A 132 -1.02 3.10 7.09
N ILE A 133 -1.16 2.47 8.23
CA ILE A 133 -2.19 1.48 8.52
C ILE A 133 -3.20 2.11 9.48
N TYR A 134 -4.47 2.18 9.07
CA TYR A 134 -5.53 2.59 9.98
C TYR A 134 -5.88 1.42 10.90
N TYR A 135 -5.85 1.64 12.23
CA TYR A 135 -6.03 0.57 13.22
C TYR A 135 -7.26 -0.30 12.92
N GLY A 136 -7.10 -1.60 13.06
CA GLY A 136 -8.15 -2.59 12.83
C GLY A 136 -8.26 -3.06 11.38
N GLU A 137 -7.63 -2.40 10.39
CA GLU A 137 -7.62 -2.93 9.02
C GLU A 137 -6.86 -4.25 8.94
N GLU A 138 -5.82 -4.43 9.77
CA GLU A 138 -5.01 -5.63 9.88
C GLU A 138 -5.75 -6.85 10.44
N VAL A 139 -6.91 -6.63 11.05
CA VAL A 139 -7.80 -7.71 11.51
C VAL A 139 -9.12 -7.78 10.74
N GLY A 140 -9.30 -6.93 9.73
CA GLY A 140 -10.52 -6.87 8.94
C GLY A 140 -11.70 -6.20 9.67
N LEU A 141 -11.42 -5.23 10.54
CA LEU A 141 -12.45 -4.49 11.26
C LEU A 141 -13.36 -3.77 10.30
N ARG A 142 -14.68 -3.93 10.49
CA ARG A 142 -15.72 -3.37 9.64
C ARG A 142 -16.17 -2.00 10.10
N GLY A 143 -16.68 -1.21 9.16
CA GLY A 143 -17.32 0.07 9.43
C GLY A 143 -17.54 0.89 8.16
N ARG A 144 -18.73 1.45 8.04
CA ARG A 144 -19.13 2.41 7.02
C ARG A 144 -19.61 3.67 7.69
N LYS A 145 -19.47 4.82 7.04
CA LYS A 145 -20.03 6.09 7.54
C LYS A 145 -21.45 5.89 8.16
N PRO A 146 -21.82 6.62 9.19
CA PRO A 146 -21.16 7.83 9.72
C PRO A 146 -19.92 7.53 10.58
N ASP A 147 -19.20 8.60 10.95
CA ASP A 147 -17.87 8.56 11.58
C ASP A 147 -17.81 7.65 12.81
N GLU A 148 -18.84 7.63 13.63
CA GLU A 148 -18.90 6.82 14.84
C GLU A 148 -18.73 5.30 14.52
N ARG A 149 -19.20 4.87 13.34
CA ARG A 149 -19.15 3.46 12.92
C ARG A 149 -17.81 3.07 12.32
N ILE A 150 -17.05 4.03 11.84
CA ILE A 150 -15.69 3.79 11.31
C ILE A 150 -14.59 4.03 12.36
N ARG A 151 -14.96 4.54 13.55
CA ARG A 151 -14.07 4.84 14.68
C ARG A 151 -14.38 3.99 15.91
N THR A 152 -14.91 2.78 15.71
CA THR A 152 -15.24 1.83 16.79
C THR A 152 -14.00 1.38 17.53
N PRO A 153 -14.13 0.95 18.81
CA PRO A 153 -13.00 0.43 19.59
C PRO A 153 -12.32 -0.77 18.92
N MET A 154 -11.00 -0.91 19.13
CA MET A 154 -10.22 -2.04 18.65
C MET A 154 -10.60 -3.32 19.40
N PRO A 155 -11.00 -4.39 18.70
CA PRO A 155 -11.30 -5.68 19.33
C PRO A 155 -10.02 -6.47 19.59
N TRP A 156 -9.46 -6.35 20.80
CA TRP A 156 -8.25 -7.10 21.18
C TRP A 156 -8.56 -8.55 21.46
N ASP A 157 -9.70 -8.82 22.12
CA ASP A 157 -10.21 -10.15 22.43
C ASP A 157 -11.74 -10.18 22.43
N MET A 158 -12.34 -11.31 22.86
CA MET A 158 -13.79 -11.50 22.92
C MET A 158 -14.36 -11.39 24.33
N THR A 159 -13.64 -10.78 25.29
CA THR A 159 -14.04 -10.67 26.68
C THR A 159 -14.89 -9.41 26.93
N PRO A 160 -16.23 -9.54 27.12
CA PRO A 160 -17.07 -8.39 27.42
C PRO A 160 -16.79 -7.85 28.84
N PRO A 161 -17.16 -6.57 29.14
CA PRO A 161 -17.81 -5.65 28.23
C PRO A 161 -16.86 -4.90 27.31
N GLY A 162 -15.57 -4.86 27.58
CA GLY A 162 -14.60 -3.98 26.93
C GLY A 162 -13.77 -4.59 25.82
N TYR A 163 -13.88 -5.90 25.57
CA TYR A 163 -13.19 -6.61 24.47
C TYR A 163 -11.67 -6.36 24.41
N GLY A 164 -11.03 -6.30 25.59
CA GLY A 164 -9.61 -5.96 25.72
C GLY A 164 -9.26 -4.49 25.49
N PHE A 165 -10.17 -3.67 24.98
CA PHE A 165 -9.97 -2.25 24.77
C PHE A 165 -10.12 -1.41 26.05
N THR A 166 -11.10 -1.75 26.88
CA THR A 166 -11.38 -1.09 28.16
C THR A 166 -11.84 -2.09 29.21
N THR A 167 -11.82 -1.69 30.48
CA THR A 167 -12.36 -2.49 31.60
C THR A 167 -13.85 -2.26 31.83
N GLY A 168 -14.45 -1.24 31.23
CA GLY A 168 -15.86 -0.90 31.29
C GLY A 168 -16.54 -0.94 29.92
N GLU A 169 -17.75 -0.39 29.85
CA GLU A 169 -18.43 -0.23 28.55
C GLU A 169 -17.66 0.77 27.67
N PRO A 170 -17.41 0.41 26.40
CA PRO A 170 -16.75 1.31 25.47
C PRO A 170 -17.66 2.51 25.10
N TRP A 171 -17.04 3.63 24.70
CA TRP A 171 -17.77 4.85 24.31
C TRP A 171 -18.71 4.64 23.11
N GLN A 172 -18.38 3.70 22.22
CA GLN A 172 -19.12 3.30 21.04
C GLN A 172 -19.24 1.78 21.04
N PRO A 173 -20.38 1.21 20.63
CA PRO A 173 -20.52 -0.23 20.46
C PRO A 173 -19.43 -0.80 19.54
N MET A 174 -19.03 -2.03 19.81
CA MET A 174 -18.11 -2.75 18.95
C MET A 174 -18.67 -2.86 17.52
N ALA A 175 -17.78 -2.91 16.53
CA ALA A 175 -18.18 -3.17 15.14
C ALA A 175 -18.82 -4.56 14.99
N GLU A 176 -19.56 -4.74 13.90
CA GLU A 176 -20.04 -6.07 13.52
C GLU A 176 -18.88 -6.98 13.08
N GLY A 177 -19.00 -8.30 13.30
CA GLY A 177 -18.03 -9.29 12.85
C GLY A 177 -16.76 -9.39 13.69
N ILE A 178 -16.74 -8.87 14.93
CA ILE A 178 -15.58 -8.97 15.84
C ILE A 178 -15.27 -10.40 16.26
N ASP A 179 -16.19 -11.35 16.09
CA ASP A 179 -15.97 -12.77 16.32
C ASP A 179 -14.85 -13.35 15.43
N THR A 180 -14.66 -12.79 14.24
CA THR A 180 -13.54 -13.10 13.34
C THR A 180 -12.50 -11.98 13.27
N ALA A 181 -12.94 -10.72 13.39
CA ALA A 181 -12.10 -9.53 13.29
C ALA A 181 -11.58 -9.10 14.68
N ASN A 182 -10.74 -9.93 15.33
CA ASN A 182 -10.12 -9.59 16.60
C ASN A 182 -8.68 -10.13 16.68
N VAL A 183 -7.85 -9.46 17.49
CA VAL A 183 -6.42 -9.75 17.58
C VAL A 183 -6.17 -11.14 18.20
N ALA A 184 -6.85 -11.49 19.27
CA ALA A 184 -6.62 -12.77 19.96
C ALA A 184 -6.96 -13.97 19.07
N GLY A 185 -8.07 -13.91 18.35
CA GLY A 185 -8.50 -14.97 17.43
C GLY A 185 -7.55 -15.16 16.25
N GLN A 186 -6.95 -14.08 15.76
CA GLN A 186 -6.07 -14.13 14.59
C GLN A 186 -4.58 -14.33 14.92
N SER A 187 -4.14 -14.06 16.15
CA SER A 187 -2.70 -14.08 16.53
C SER A 187 -2.02 -15.43 16.41
N GLY A 188 -2.75 -16.53 16.47
CA GLY A 188 -2.21 -17.90 16.37
C GLY A 188 -2.50 -18.58 15.03
N ASP A 189 -3.20 -17.89 14.12
CA ASP A 189 -3.59 -18.40 12.81
C ASP A 189 -2.65 -17.83 11.74
N ALA A 190 -1.86 -18.72 11.11
CA ALA A 190 -0.91 -18.36 10.06
C ALA A 190 -1.61 -17.81 8.80
N ASP A 191 -2.84 -18.24 8.55
CA ASP A 191 -3.62 -17.85 7.37
C ASP A 191 -4.49 -16.60 7.63
N SER A 192 -4.44 -16.03 8.84
CA SER A 192 -5.20 -14.84 9.20
C SER A 192 -4.73 -13.59 8.46
N LEU A 193 -5.61 -12.58 8.35
CA LEU A 193 -5.25 -11.28 7.79
C LEU A 193 -4.14 -10.60 8.63
N LEU A 194 -4.21 -10.73 9.96
CA LEU A 194 -3.19 -10.19 10.87
C LEU A 194 -1.80 -10.80 10.59
N SER A 195 -1.74 -12.11 10.38
CA SER A 195 -0.48 -12.80 10.04
C SER A 195 0.04 -12.33 8.69
N HIS A 196 -0.83 -12.16 7.71
CA HIS A 196 -0.45 -11.62 6.40
C HIS A 196 0.14 -10.20 6.49
N TYR A 197 -0.48 -9.28 7.26
CA TYR A 197 0.10 -7.95 7.52
C TYR A 197 1.48 -8.05 8.18
N ARG A 198 1.64 -8.92 9.17
CA ARG A 198 2.93 -9.14 9.85
C ARG A 198 4.01 -9.64 8.89
N ASP A 199 3.66 -10.56 8.00
CA ASP A 199 4.60 -11.12 7.03
C ASP A 199 4.99 -10.10 5.96
N LEU A 200 4.04 -9.31 5.47
CA LEU A 200 4.32 -8.19 4.55
C LEU A 200 5.20 -7.11 5.19
N ILE A 201 4.96 -6.77 6.46
CA ILE A 201 5.79 -5.80 7.20
C ILE A 201 7.23 -6.33 7.35
N ARG A 202 7.39 -7.62 7.70
CA ARG A 202 8.73 -8.25 7.78
C ARG A 202 9.40 -8.31 6.42
N LEU A 203 8.67 -8.71 5.39
CA LEU A 203 9.16 -8.72 4.01
C LEU A 203 9.65 -7.34 3.59
N ARG A 204 8.82 -6.30 3.78
CA ARG A 204 9.19 -4.92 3.47
C ARG A 204 10.44 -4.46 4.25
N ALA A 205 10.55 -4.83 5.51
CA ALA A 205 11.71 -4.48 6.34
C ALA A 205 12.99 -5.22 5.93
N GLY A 206 12.86 -6.42 5.37
CA GLY A 206 13.98 -7.25 4.92
C GLY A 206 14.44 -6.99 3.49
N GLU A 207 13.60 -6.35 2.66
CA GLU A 207 13.87 -6.11 1.23
C GLU A 207 13.93 -4.59 0.96
N PRO A 208 15.13 -4.00 0.85
CA PRO A 208 15.28 -2.54 0.66
C PRO A 208 14.54 -2.01 -0.58
N ALA A 209 14.45 -2.79 -1.65
CA ALA A 209 13.68 -2.44 -2.84
C ALA A 209 12.19 -2.17 -2.55
N LEU A 210 11.61 -2.78 -1.53
CA LEU A 210 10.25 -2.50 -1.07
C LEU A 210 10.16 -1.27 -0.16
N GLY A 211 11.30 -0.73 0.29
CA GLY A 211 11.37 0.44 1.14
C GLY A 211 10.82 1.71 0.49
N PRO A 212 10.69 2.81 1.26
CA PRO A 212 10.15 4.08 0.74
C PRO A 212 11.06 4.73 -0.32
N GLY A 213 12.35 4.40 -0.30
CA GLY A 213 13.35 4.87 -1.26
C GLY A 213 13.40 4.08 -2.57
N GLY A 214 12.78 2.91 -2.61
CA GLY A 214 12.78 2.06 -3.81
C GLY A 214 11.92 2.65 -4.93
N THR A 215 12.38 2.47 -6.17
CA THR A 215 11.63 2.88 -7.36
C THR A 215 10.49 1.89 -7.66
N LEU A 216 9.61 2.26 -8.57
CA LEU A 216 8.55 1.38 -9.09
C LEU A 216 8.49 1.52 -10.60
N THR A 217 8.58 0.40 -11.30
CA THR A 217 8.41 0.31 -12.75
C THR A 217 7.22 -0.61 -13.05
N PRO A 218 6.13 -0.10 -13.63
CA PRO A 218 5.01 -0.93 -14.07
C PRO A 218 5.44 -1.93 -15.14
N VAL A 219 4.93 -3.15 -15.03
CA VAL A 219 5.18 -4.24 -15.98
C VAL A 219 3.88 -4.53 -16.73
N GLN A 220 3.95 -4.75 -18.03
CA GLN A 220 2.80 -5.16 -18.83
C GLN A 220 2.49 -6.63 -18.57
N ALA A 221 1.24 -6.94 -18.30
CA ALA A 221 0.74 -8.29 -18.15
C ALA A 221 -0.19 -8.67 -19.31
N SER A 222 -0.25 -9.95 -19.65
CA SER A 222 -1.13 -10.51 -20.69
C SER A 222 -2.62 -10.39 -20.37
N ASP A 223 -2.97 -10.25 -19.09
CA ASP A 223 -4.34 -10.08 -18.60
C ASP A 223 -4.47 -8.80 -17.78
N ARG A 224 -5.56 -8.07 -17.96
CA ARG A 224 -5.85 -6.78 -17.28
C ARG A 224 -6.10 -6.92 -15.77
N SER A 225 -6.46 -8.11 -15.30
CA SER A 225 -6.64 -8.40 -13.89
C SER A 225 -5.32 -8.62 -13.16
N VAL A 226 -4.24 -8.85 -13.90
CA VAL A 226 -2.92 -9.09 -13.33
C VAL A 226 -2.19 -7.77 -13.14
N TYR A 227 -2.01 -7.40 -11.89
CA TYR A 227 -1.11 -6.33 -11.49
C TYR A 227 0.33 -6.86 -11.49
N ALA A 228 1.25 -6.13 -12.09
CA ALA A 228 2.66 -6.47 -12.06
C ALA A 228 3.55 -5.22 -12.03
N VAL A 229 4.52 -5.19 -11.13
CA VAL A 229 5.53 -4.13 -11.02
C VAL A 229 6.89 -4.69 -10.66
N ILE A 230 7.94 -3.99 -11.08
CA ILE A 230 9.30 -4.16 -10.56
C ILE A 230 9.55 -3.04 -9.53
N ARG A 231 10.03 -3.44 -8.36
CA ARG A 231 10.60 -2.58 -7.33
C ARG A 231 12.11 -2.73 -7.34
N ASP A 232 12.81 -1.62 -7.31
CA ASP A 232 14.27 -1.59 -7.37
C ASP A 232 14.84 -0.58 -6.38
N ASP A 233 15.90 -0.98 -5.69
CA ASP A 233 16.74 -0.09 -4.90
C ASP A 233 18.19 -0.29 -5.36
N PRO A 234 18.81 0.73 -5.97
CA PRO A 234 20.13 0.60 -6.60
C PRO A 234 21.18 0.03 -5.64
N GLY A 235 21.71 -1.14 -5.98
CA GLY A 235 22.72 -1.86 -5.18
C GLY A 235 22.18 -2.74 -4.07
N SER A 236 20.87 -2.83 -3.87
CA SER A 236 20.26 -3.61 -2.78
C SER A 236 19.35 -4.75 -3.26
N GLY A 237 18.92 -4.75 -4.53
CA GLY A 237 18.13 -5.84 -5.12
C GLY A 237 16.94 -5.38 -5.95
N VAL A 238 16.34 -6.32 -6.64
CA VAL A 238 15.16 -6.13 -7.49
C VAL A 238 14.07 -7.10 -7.06
N ILE A 239 12.87 -6.60 -6.88
CA ILE A 239 11.69 -7.37 -6.48
C ILE A 239 10.60 -7.22 -7.53
N ALA A 240 10.05 -8.33 -8.01
CA ALA A 240 8.80 -8.34 -8.77
C ALA A 240 7.63 -8.58 -7.83
N VAL A 241 6.58 -7.76 -7.95
CA VAL A 241 5.29 -7.95 -7.27
C VAL A 241 4.24 -8.21 -8.32
N ILE A 242 3.55 -9.35 -8.21
CA ILE A 242 2.57 -9.81 -9.19
C ILE A 242 1.33 -10.26 -8.44
N SER A 243 0.14 -9.78 -8.83
CA SER A 243 -1.13 -10.13 -8.18
C SER A 243 -2.21 -10.36 -9.22
N ASN A 244 -2.87 -11.50 -9.17
CA ASN A 244 -4.14 -11.68 -9.88
C ASN A 244 -5.27 -11.09 -9.03
N LEU A 245 -5.78 -9.93 -9.43
CA LEU A 245 -6.80 -9.20 -8.68
C LEU A 245 -8.23 -9.71 -8.91
N SER A 246 -8.42 -10.67 -9.83
CA SER A 246 -9.76 -11.18 -10.17
C SER A 246 -10.22 -12.32 -9.27
N ASP A 247 -11.52 -12.56 -9.29
CA ASP A 247 -12.19 -13.69 -8.62
C ASP A 247 -11.99 -15.01 -9.40
N GLU A 248 -11.33 -14.98 -10.56
CA GLU A 248 -11.10 -16.13 -11.42
C GLU A 248 -9.60 -16.41 -11.61
N PRO A 249 -9.20 -17.67 -11.82
CA PRO A 249 -7.82 -17.97 -12.17
C PRO A 249 -7.46 -17.43 -13.57
N VAL A 250 -6.19 -17.06 -13.74
CA VAL A 250 -5.60 -16.72 -15.05
C VAL A 250 -4.63 -17.84 -15.43
N GLU A 251 -4.91 -18.56 -16.52
CA GLU A 251 -4.17 -19.78 -16.89
C GLU A 251 -2.73 -19.53 -17.37
N ASP A 252 -2.53 -18.44 -18.14
CA ASP A 252 -1.26 -18.10 -18.75
C ASP A 252 -0.90 -16.65 -18.49
N VAL A 253 -0.21 -16.39 -17.39
CA VAL A 253 0.29 -15.04 -17.05
C VAL A 253 1.66 -14.84 -17.69
N VAL A 254 1.70 -13.95 -18.69
CA VAL A 254 2.93 -13.56 -19.37
C VAL A 254 3.17 -12.07 -19.12
N LEU A 255 4.37 -11.73 -18.68
CA LEU A 255 4.80 -10.37 -18.41
C LEU A 255 5.80 -9.88 -19.47
N SER A 256 5.83 -8.56 -19.71
CA SER A 256 6.82 -7.92 -20.57
C SER A 256 7.22 -6.54 -20.02
N LEU A 257 8.48 -6.17 -20.27
CA LEU A 257 9.06 -4.89 -19.85
C LEU A 257 10.14 -4.49 -20.85
N ASP A 258 9.95 -3.40 -21.57
CA ASP A 258 10.90 -2.97 -22.61
C ASP A 258 12.22 -2.52 -22.03
N THR A 259 12.17 -1.72 -20.95
CA THR A 259 13.34 -1.18 -20.23
C THR A 259 13.14 -1.32 -18.73
N GLY A 260 14.18 -1.66 -18.00
CA GLY A 260 14.09 -1.89 -16.57
C GLY A 260 15.44 -1.90 -15.86
N PRO A 261 15.46 -2.20 -14.56
CA PRO A 261 16.67 -2.19 -13.76
C PRO A 261 17.46 -3.51 -13.77
N LEU A 262 16.98 -4.54 -14.47
CA LEU A 262 17.60 -5.87 -14.40
C LEU A 262 18.95 -5.91 -15.13
N CYS A 263 19.87 -6.69 -14.58
CA CYS A 263 21.19 -6.90 -15.17
C CYS A 263 21.56 -8.40 -15.18
N GLY A 264 22.34 -8.81 -16.16
CA GLY A 264 22.93 -10.15 -16.20
C GLY A 264 21.91 -11.27 -16.37
N THR A 265 22.09 -12.35 -15.63
CA THR A 265 21.23 -13.56 -15.66
C THR A 265 20.70 -13.78 -14.25
N PRO A 266 19.61 -13.11 -13.86
CA PRO A 266 19.10 -13.22 -12.50
C PRO A 266 18.59 -14.61 -12.19
N THR A 267 18.55 -14.96 -10.91
CA THR A 267 17.81 -16.08 -10.36
C THR A 267 16.54 -15.58 -9.70
N ALA A 268 15.46 -16.36 -9.69
CA ALA A 268 14.20 -16.00 -9.06
C ALA A 268 14.05 -16.74 -7.73
N ALA A 269 13.72 -15.99 -6.68
CA ALA A 269 13.43 -16.56 -5.36
C ALA A 269 12.10 -16.00 -4.82
N VAL A 270 11.12 -16.88 -4.62
CA VAL A 270 9.80 -16.50 -4.08
C VAL A 270 9.95 -16.05 -2.63
N ARG A 271 9.45 -14.84 -2.33
CA ARG A 271 9.42 -14.23 -0.98
C ARG A 271 8.03 -14.27 -0.35
N LEU A 272 7.00 -14.16 -1.19
CA LEU A 272 5.59 -14.32 -0.82
C LEU A 272 4.89 -15.13 -1.91
N GLY A 273 4.03 -16.06 -1.53
CA GLY A 273 3.33 -17.00 -2.39
C GLY A 273 3.69 -18.45 -2.06
N ASP A 274 3.31 -19.40 -2.92
CA ASP A 274 3.67 -20.80 -2.73
C ASP A 274 5.13 -21.04 -3.13
N PRO A 275 6.03 -21.35 -2.17
CA PRO A 275 7.45 -21.60 -2.47
C PRO A 275 7.67 -22.88 -3.26
N GLY A 276 6.67 -23.76 -3.41
CA GLY A 276 6.71 -24.99 -4.20
C GLY A 276 6.50 -24.77 -5.69
N VAL A 277 6.05 -23.59 -6.11
CA VAL A 277 5.89 -23.25 -7.53
C VAL A 277 7.21 -22.66 -8.05
N PRO A 278 7.95 -23.38 -8.92
CA PRO A 278 9.18 -22.85 -9.48
C PRO A 278 8.85 -21.76 -10.50
N VAL A 279 9.24 -20.52 -10.18
CA VAL A 279 9.20 -19.41 -11.14
C VAL A 279 10.60 -19.25 -11.73
N ALA A 280 10.73 -19.42 -13.04
CA ALA A 280 12.00 -19.14 -13.73
C ALA A 280 12.22 -17.63 -13.79
N ALA A 281 13.46 -17.18 -13.66
CA ALA A 281 13.77 -15.76 -13.86
C ALA A 281 13.63 -15.36 -15.34
N PRO A 282 13.32 -14.08 -15.63
CA PRO A 282 13.20 -13.62 -17.01
C PRO A 282 14.55 -13.58 -17.74
N LEU A 283 14.50 -13.74 -19.06
CA LEU A 283 15.64 -13.45 -19.91
C LEU A 283 15.77 -11.93 -20.09
N VAL A 284 16.81 -11.37 -19.50
CA VAL A 284 17.04 -9.93 -19.50
C VAL A 284 17.53 -9.45 -20.86
N ASN A 285 16.88 -8.42 -21.41
CA ASN A 285 17.28 -7.77 -22.65
C ASN A 285 18.40 -6.72 -22.38
N PRO A 286 19.07 -6.21 -23.44
CA PRO A 286 20.16 -5.22 -23.28
C PRO A 286 19.76 -3.89 -22.60
N LEU A 287 18.46 -3.60 -22.48
CA LEU A 287 17.91 -2.38 -21.84
C LEU A 287 17.45 -2.64 -20.40
N GLY A 288 17.77 -3.82 -19.83
CA GLY A 288 17.42 -4.17 -18.44
C GLY A 288 15.97 -4.59 -18.24
N GLY A 289 15.20 -4.73 -19.30
CA GLY A 289 13.86 -5.31 -19.28
C GLY A 289 13.86 -6.76 -19.76
N PHE A 290 12.70 -7.25 -20.21
CA PHE A 290 12.51 -8.59 -20.76
C PHE A 290 11.36 -8.59 -21.79
N VAL A 291 11.50 -9.37 -22.85
CA VAL A 291 10.47 -9.46 -23.91
C VAL A 291 9.28 -10.27 -23.41
N THR A 292 9.57 -11.40 -22.76
CA THR A 292 8.57 -12.27 -22.15
C THR A 292 9.11 -12.86 -20.87
N TRP A 293 8.24 -12.90 -19.85
CA TRP A 293 8.47 -13.63 -18.61
C TRP A 293 7.21 -14.44 -18.32
N ASP A 294 7.30 -15.74 -18.47
CA ASP A 294 6.21 -16.66 -18.22
C ASP A 294 6.15 -16.96 -16.71
N ILE A 295 5.06 -16.56 -16.10
CA ILE A 295 4.77 -16.82 -14.67
C ILE A 295 3.96 -18.12 -14.52
N GLY A 296 3.29 -18.56 -15.60
CA GLY A 296 2.35 -19.67 -15.56
C GLY A 296 0.98 -19.28 -14.99
N PRO A 297 0.21 -20.27 -14.51
CA PRO A 297 -1.13 -20.01 -13.98
C PRO A 297 -1.07 -19.32 -12.63
N MET A 298 -1.99 -18.40 -12.42
CA MET A 298 -2.24 -17.75 -11.12
C MET A 298 -3.68 -18.03 -10.67
N ALA A 299 -3.85 -18.53 -9.47
CA ALA A 299 -5.17 -18.68 -8.86
C ALA A 299 -5.85 -17.33 -8.65
N ALA A 300 -7.18 -17.34 -8.46
CA ALA A 300 -7.92 -16.15 -8.03
C ALA A 300 -7.27 -15.56 -6.76
N HIS A 301 -7.12 -14.27 -6.73
CA HIS A 301 -6.53 -13.51 -5.60
C HIS A 301 -5.12 -13.94 -5.17
N GLN A 302 -4.37 -14.58 -6.05
CA GLN A 302 -2.99 -14.98 -5.74
C GLN A 302 -2.04 -13.80 -5.86
N ASP A 303 -1.21 -13.65 -4.81
CA ASP A 303 -0.09 -12.72 -4.78
C ASP A 303 1.23 -13.48 -4.87
N LEU A 304 2.16 -12.94 -5.63
CA LEU A 304 3.55 -13.40 -5.72
C LEU A 304 4.49 -12.21 -5.51
N VAL A 305 5.47 -12.39 -4.64
CA VAL A 305 6.60 -11.46 -4.51
C VAL A 305 7.88 -12.26 -4.74
N ILE A 306 8.65 -11.86 -5.74
CA ILE A 306 9.80 -12.61 -6.24
C ILE A 306 11.03 -11.70 -6.18
N ALA A 307 12.07 -12.12 -5.47
CA ALA A 307 13.38 -11.48 -5.57
C ALA A 307 14.09 -11.96 -6.83
N LEU A 308 14.64 -11.01 -7.59
CA LEU A 308 15.47 -11.27 -8.78
C LEU A 308 16.93 -10.97 -8.41
N GLU A 309 17.66 -12.04 -8.07
CA GLU A 309 19.04 -11.97 -7.58
C GLU A 309 20.04 -12.16 -8.72
N PRO A 310 21.17 -11.41 -8.75
CA PRO A 310 22.17 -11.50 -9.80
C PRO A 310 22.78 -12.88 -10.00
#